data_fb41b0d7c289407bb51120cc438a316a
#
_entry.id   fb41b0d7c289407bb51120cc438a316a
#
_cell.length_a   1.000
_cell.length_b   1.000
_cell.length_c   1.000
_cell.angle_alpha   90.00
_cell.angle_beta   90.00
_cell.angle_gamma   90.00
#
_symmetry.space_group_name_H-M   'P 1'
#
loop_
_entity.id
_entity.type
_entity.pdbx_description
1 polymer ?
#
loop_
_entity_poly.entity_id
_entity_poly.type
_entity_poly.pdbx_seq_one_letter_code
_entity_poly.pdbx_strand_id
1 'polypeptide(L)'
;MRIDIISVVPALMNSFFEHSICARAAKAGLVEVVFHDLHDFSEKKHKQVDDYPFGGGAGMVMAVEPLSKCIEFLKSEREYNEIIYFSPDGIVLKQGLVNQLSLGENLLF
;
A
#
# COMPACT_ATOMS: atom_id res chain seq x y z
N MET A 1 3.71 14.76 -5.29
CA MET A 1 3.74 13.28 -5.29
C MET A 1 2.52 12.75 -4.57
N ARG A 2 1.89 11.76 -5.12
CA ARG A 2 0.84 11.00 -4.45
C ARG A 2 1.33 9.62 -4.10
N ILE A 3 1.07 9.18 -2.88
CA ILE A 3 1.40 7.84 -2.40
C ILE A 3 0.10 7.19 -1.94
N ASP A 4 -0.29 6.12 -2.61
CA ASP A 4 -1.40 5.28 -2.19
C ASP A 4 -0.84 4.06 -1.46
N ILE A 5 -1.41 3.74 -0.31
CA ILE A 5 -0.97 2.62 0.53
C ILE A 5 -2.15 1.69 0.77
N ILE A 6 -2.01 0.44 0.33
CA ILE A 6 -2.99 -0.61 0.60
C ILE A 6 -2.59 -1.31 1.89
N SER A 7 -3.51 -1.41 2.83
CA SER A 7 -3.24 -2.05 4.11
C SER A 7 -4.48 -2.76 4.64
N VAL A 8 -4.25 -3.82 5.42
CA VAL A 8 -5.32 -4.48 6.19
C VAL A 8 -5.61 -3.76 7.50
N VAL A 9 -4.68 -2.92 7.97
CA VAL A 9 -4.85 -2.12 9.20
C VAL A 9 -4.29 -0.70 8.97
N PRO A 10 -4.94 0.13 8.15
CA PRO A 10 -4.40 1.46 7.82
C PRO A 10 -4.24 2.38 9.02
N ALA A 11 -5.06 2.20 10.04
CA ALA A 11 -4.99 3.02 11.26
C ALA A 11 -3.64 2.94 11.99
N LEU A 12 -2.90 1.84 11.83
CA LEU A 12 -1.58 1.69 12.45
C LEU A 12 -0.53 2.64 11.86
N MET A 13 -0.75 3.13 10.65
CA MET A 13 0.23 3.97 9.95
C MET A 13 -0.11 5.46 9.97
N ASN A 14 -1.31 5.83 10.36
CA ASN A 14 -1.74 7.22 10.33
C ASN A 14 -0.83 8.14 11.14
N SER A 15 -0.40 7.70 12.33
CA SER A 15 0.42 8.53 13.22
C SER A 15 1.77 8.92 12.61
N PHE A 16 2.34 8.12 11.72
CA PHE A 16 3.59 8.45 11.04
C PHE A 16 3.47 9.69 10.16
N PHE A 17 2.28 9.94 9.63
CA PHE A 17 2.05 11.03 8.68
C PHE A 17 1.41 12.25 9.32
N GLU A 18 1.07 12.18 10.61
CA GLU A 18 0.47 13.27 11.36
C GLU A 18 1.48 14.15 12.10
N HIS A 19 2.72 13.72 12.18
CA HIS A 19 3.74 14.38 12.98
C HIS A 19 5.05 14.56 12.22
N SER A 20 5.87 15.52 12.71
CA SER A 20 7.25 15.75 12.29
C SER A 20 7.38 16.08 10.80
N ILE A 21 8.44 15.58 10.15
CA ILE A 21 8.78 15.91 8.77
C ILE A 21 7.71 15.43 7.77
N CYS A 22 7.09 14.28 8.01
CA CYS A 22 6.04 13.77 7.13
C CYS A 22 4.81 14.68 7.14
N ALA A 23 4.39 15.15 8.31
CA ALA A 23 3.29 16.10 8.41
C ALA A 23 3.61 17.43 7.75
N ARG A 24 4.85 17.91 7.88
CA ARG A 24 5.29 19.14 7.23
C ARG A 24 5.28 19.03 5.71
N ALA A 25 5.73 17.89 5.17
CA ALA A 25 5.70 17.64 3.74
C ALA A 25 4.27 17.64 3.19
N ALA A 26 3.33 17.01 3.90
CA ALA A 26 1.92 16.99 3.52
C ALA A 26 1.29 18.39 3.56
N LYS A 27 1.57 19.18 4.60
CA LYS A 27 1.07 20.55 4.73
C LYS A 27 1.62 21.47 3.65
N ALA A 28 2.86 21.24 3.23
CA ALA A 28 3.48 22.03 2.16
C ALA A 28 3.00 21.62 0.75
N GLY A 29 2.15 20.59 0.65
CA GLY A 29 1.65 20.12 -0.63
C GLY A 29 2.67 19.32 -1.44
N LEU A 30 3.76 18.87 -0.82
CA LEU A 30 4.81 18.10 -1.48
C LEU A 30 4.41 16.64 -1.68
N VAL A 31 3.57 16.11 -0.79
CA VAL A 31 3.10 14.73 -0.84
C VAL A 31 1.66 14.64 -0.34
N GLU A 32 0.89 13.79 -0.97
CA GLU A 32 -0.43 13.37 -0.51
C GLU A 32 -0.37 11.87 -0.27
N VAL A 33 -0.66 11.43 0.95
CA VAL A 33 -0.69 10.02 1.31
C VAL A 33 -2.13 9.59 1.56
N VAL A 34 -2.58 8.59 0.82
CA VAL A 34 -3.96 8.07 0.91
C VAL A 34 -3.90 6.59 1.24
N PHE A 35 -4.60 6.21 2.30
CA PHE A 35 -4.69 4.82 2.74
C PHE A 35 -5.94 4.16 2.17
N HIS A 36 -5.78 2.93 1.73
CA HIS A 36 -6.88 2.10 1.24
C HIS A 36 -6.99 0.87 2.13
N ASP A 37 -8.14 0.71 2.74
CA ASP A 37 -8.42 -0.46 3.58
C ASP A 37 -8.82 -1.62 2.67
N LEU A 38 -8.03 -2.68 2.70
CA LEU A 38 -8.26 -3.85 1.86
C LEU A 38 -9.62 -4.52 2.14
N HIS A 39 -10.15 -4.38 3.37
CA HIS A 39 -11.45 -4.91 3.71
C HIS A 39 -12.58 -4.34 2.85
N ASP A 40 -12.45 -3.12 2.36
CA ASP A 40 -13.45 -2.47 1.52
C ASP A 40 -13.62 -3.13 0.15
N PHE A 41 -12.65 -3.95 -0.25
CA PHE A 41 -12.63 -4.66 -1.53
C PHE A 41 -12.99 -6.15 -1.40
N SER A 42 -13.30 -6.62 -0.18
CA SER A 42 -13.70 -8.00 0.05
C SER A 42 -15.21 -8.17 -0.14
N GLU A 43 -15.59 -9.18 -0.91
CA GLU A 43 -16.98 -9.61 -1.08
C GLU A 43 -17.36 -10.72 -0.10
N LYS A 44 -16.40 -11.23 0.66
CA LYS A 44 -16.63 -12.31 1.61
C LYS A 44 -17.41 -11.83 2.82
N LYS A 45 -18.06 -12.77 3.51
CA LYS A 45 -18.73 -12.54 4.77
C LYS A 45 -17.73 -11.95 5.78
N HIS A 46 -18.17 -10.93 6.52
CA HIS A 46 -17.35 -10.17 7.47
C HIS A 46 -16.15 -9.45 6.82
N LYS A 47 -16.21 -9.19 5.52
CA LYS A 47 -15.14 -8.50 4.76
C LYS A 47 -13.77 -9.16 4.96
N GLN A 48 -13.73 -10.48 4.99
CA GLN A 48 -12.51 -11.24 5.19
C GLN A 48 -11.52 -11.01 4.05
N VAL A 49 -10.26 -10.80 4.40
CA VAL A 49 -9.16 -10.49 3.46
C VAL A 49 -8.05 -11.51 3.49
N ASP A 50 -8.19 -12.58 4.29
CA ASP A 50 -7.20 -13.64 4.44
C ASP A 50 -7.78 -14.98 3.96
N ASP A 51 -6.90 -15.92 3.68
CA ASP A 51 -7.24 -17.24 3.21
C ASP A 51 -6.19 -18.26 3.69
N TYR A 52 -6.48 -19.53 3.49
CA TYR A 52 -5.55 -20.59 3.85
C TYR A 52 -4.36 -20.62 2.89
N PRO A 53 -3.13 -20.95 3.37
CA PRO A 53 -1.98 -21.10 2.50
C PRO A 53 -2.20 -22.18 1.44
N PHE A 54 -1.72 -21.93 0.23
CA PHE A 54 -1.75 -22.92 -0.83
C PHE A 54 -0.89 -24.14 -0.44
N GLY A 55 -1.45 -25.35 -0.56
CA GLY A 55 -0.77 -26.56 -0.16
C GLY A 55 -0.86 -26.89 1.33
N GLY A 56 -1.57 -26.10 2.12
CA GLY A 56 -1.73 -26.27 3.55
C GLY A 56 -0.67 -25.56 4.37
N GLY A 57 -0.62 -25.86 5.65
CA GLY A 57 0.29 -25.21 6.60
C GLY A 57 -0.44 -24.40 7.65
N ALA A 58 0.31 -23.89 8.64
CA ALA A 58 -0.24 -23.07 9.71
C ALA A 58 -0.39 -21.61 9.27
N GLY A 59 -1.36 -20.93 9.86
CA GLY A 59 -1.60 -19.49 9.63
C GLY A 59 -2.46 -19.21 8.42
N MET A 60 -2.57 -17.94 8.11
CA MET A 60 -3.38 -17.41 7.03
C MET A 60 -2.53 -16.53 6.12
N VAL A 61 -2.90 -16.44 4.86
CA VAL A 61 -2.27 -15.56 3.88
C VAL A 61 -3.29 -14.55 3.38
N MET A 62 -2.81 -13.44 2.83
CA MET A 62 -3.68 -12.43 2.23
C MET A 62 -4.42 -13.01 1.02
N ALA A 63 -5.72 -12.81 0.94
CA ALA A 63 -6.52 -13.26 -0.18
C ALA A 63 -6.18 -12.47 -1.44
N VAL A 64 -6.09 -13.15 -2.57
CA VAL A 64 -5.74 -12.54 -3.86
C VAL A 64 -6.86 -11.63 -4.37
N GLU A 65 -8.11 -12.05 -4.22
CA GLU A 65 -9.24 -11.33 -4.81
C GLU A 65 -9.41 -9.89 -4.33
N PRO A 66 -9.45 -9.60 -3.01
CA PRO A 66 -9.54 -8.21 -2.55
C PRO A 66 -8.35 -7.37 -3.00
N LEU A 67 -7.15 -7.92 -2.93
CA LEU A 67 -5.93 -7.22 -3.33
C LEU A 67 -5.96 -6.89 -4.82
N SER A 68 -6.31 -7.85 -5.66
CA SER A 68 -6.43 -7.65 -7.11
C SER A 68 -7.46 -6.57 -7.43
N LYS A 69 -8.62 -6.61 -6.81
CA LYS A 69 -9.68 -5.60 -7.00
C LYS A 69 -9.23 -4.21 -6.59
N CYS A 70 -8.54 -4.10 -5.46
CA CYS A 70 -8.02 -2.83 -4.97
C CYS A 70 -6.99 -2.24 -5.95
N ILE A 71 -6.03 -3.04 -6.39
CA ILE A 71 -5.00 -2.60 -7.34
C ILE A 71 -5.64 -2.19 -8.67
N GLU A 72 -6.55 -2.97 -9.21
CA GLU A 72 -7.22 -2.65 -10.46
C GLU A 72 -8.03 -1.37 -10.36
N PHE A 73 -8.76 -1.17 -9.27
CA PHE A 73 -9.50 0.05 -9.01
C PHE A 73 -8.57 1.27 -9.00
N LEU A 74 -7.47 1.20 -8.26
CA LEU A 74 -6.51 2.30 -8.18
C LEU A 74 -5.84 2.59 -9.52
N LYS A 75 -5.51 1.55 -10.28
CA LYS A 75 -4.94 1.70 -11.62
C LYS A 75 -5.93 2.28 -12.63
N SER A 76 -7.22 2.10 -12.42
CA SER A 76 -8.24 2.75 -13.25
C SER A 76 -8.34 4.25 -13.01
N GLU A 77 -7.92 4.71 -11.83
CA GLU A 77 -7.99 6.11 -11.43
C GLU A 77 -6.76 6.92 -11.82
N ARG A 78 -5.59 6.27 -11.86
CA ARG A 78 -4.32 6.94 -12.20
C ARG A 78 -3.26 5.95 -12.64
N GLU A 79 -2.27 6.46 -13.37
CA GLU A 79 -1.07 5.71 -13.69
C GLU A 79 -0.07 5.81 -12.55
N TYR A 80 0.48 4.68 -12.14
CA TYR A 80 1.53 4.60 -11.13
C TYR A 80 2.90 4.46 -11.79
N ASN A 81 3.85 5.25 -11.32
CA ASN A 81 5.24 5.11 -11.76
C ASN A 81 5.83 3.80 -11.28
N GLU A 82 5.51 3.41 -10.03
CA GLU A 82 5.93 2.14 -9.46
C GLU A 82 4.82 1.58 -8.56
N ILE A 83 4.72 0.26 -8.58
CA ILE A 83 3.89 -0.52 -7.65
C ILE A 83 4.85 -1.37 -6.83
N ILE A 84 4.87 -1.17 -5.52
CA ILE A 84 5.89 -1.69 -4.62
C ILE A 84 5.24 -2.66 -3.64
N TYR A 85 5.79 -3.86 -3.58
CA TYR A 85 5.42 -4.87 -2.62
C TYR A 85 6.60 -5.16 -1.69
N PHE A 86 6.37 -5.10 -0.40
CA PHE A 86 7.39 -5.41 0.60
C PHE A 86 7.49 -6.92 0.80
N SER A 87 8.70 -7.44 0.69
CA SER A 87 8.98 -8.87 0.80
C SER A 87 10.35 -9.07 1.41
N PRO A 88 10.55 -10.14 2.21
CA PRO A 88 11.89 -10.49 2.71
C PRO A 88 12.90 -10.77 1.60
N ASP A 89 12.42 -11.23 0.45
CA ASP A 89 13.26 -11.56 -0.72
C ASP A 89 13.43 -10.38 -1.69
N GLY A 90 12.91 -9.22 -1.32
CA GLY A 90 12.97 -8.03 -2.15
C GLY A 90 14.34 -7.37 -2.20
N ILE A 91 14.46 -6.39 -3.09
CA ILE A 91 15.66 -5.56 -3.17
C ILE A 91 15.76 -4.72 -1.90
N VAL A 92 16.96 -4.66 -1.32
CA VAL A 92 17.20 -3.84 -0.13
C VAL A 92 17.02 -2.35 -0.49
N LEU A 93 16.23 -1.66 0.31
CA LEU A 93 16.01 -0.23 0.12
C LEU A 93 17.28 0.54 0.47
N LYS A 94 17.86 1.18 -0.53
CA LYS A 94 19.06 2.02 -0.40
C LYS A 94 18.75 3.43 -0.90
N GLN A 95 19.60 4.38 -0.57
CA GLN A 95 19.41 5.78 -0.93
C GLN A 95 19.23 6.00 -2.43
N GLY A 96 19.96 5.26 -3.27
CA GLY A 96 19.82 5.36 -4.72
C GLY A 96 18.40 5.02 -5.21
N LEU A 97 17.81 3.95 -4.67
CA LEU A 97 16.45 3.55 -5.00
C LEU A 97 15.43 4.58 -4.49
N VAL A 98 15.61 5.08 -3.25
CA VAL A 98 14.76 6.13 -2.69
C VAL A 98 14.78 7.38 -3.58
N ASN A 99 15.95 7.77 -4.05
CA ASN A 99 16.09 8.92 -4.94
C ASN A 99 15.33 8.71 -6.26
N GLN A 100 15.40 7.52 -6.83
CA GLN A 100 14.63 7.18 -8.03
C GLN A 100 13.13 7.25 -7.78
N LEU A 101 12.65 6.67 -6.68
CA LEU A 101 11.24 6.69 -6.32
C LEU A 101 10.73 8.11 -6.08
N SER A 102 11.57 8.99 -5.54
CA SER A 102 11.20 10.37 -5.24
C SER A 102 10.91 11.20 -6.50
N LEU A 103 11.33 10.74 -7.66
CA LEU A 103 11.04 11.39 -8.93
C LEU A 103 9.66 11.04 -9.49
N GLY A 104 9.01 10.05 -8.94
CA GLY A 104 7.68 9.62 -9.38
C GLY A 104 6.58 10.59 -8.94
N GLU A 105 5.51 10.66 -9.72
CA GLU A 105 4.32 11.42 -9.38
C GLU A 105 3.34 10.61 -8.53
N ASN A 106 3.20 9.33 -8.85
CA ASN A 106 2.27 8.42 -8.20
C ASN A 106 2.96 7.11 -7.86
N LEU A 107 2.96 6.75 -6.59
CA LEU A 107 3.49 5.48 -6.10
C LEU A 107 2.38 4.70 -5.40
N LEU A 108 2.38 3.38 -5.57
CA LEU A 108 1.48 2.47 -4.88
C LEU A 108 2.30 1.49 -4.03
N PHE A 109 1.94 1.40 -2.77
CA PHE A 109 2.52 0.45 -1.81
C PHE A 109 1.48 -0.53 -1.29
#